data_af7d4de7abe8e6f099ca86bd3185cb10
#
_entry.id   af7d4de7abe8e6f099ca86bd3185cb10
#
_cell.length_a   1.000
_cell.length_b   1.000
_cell.length_c   1.000
_cell.angle_alpha   90.00
_cell.angle_beta   90.00
_cell.angle_gamma   90.00
#
_symmetry.space_group_name_H-M   'P 1'
#
loop_
_entity.id
_entity.type
_entity.pdbx_description
1 polymer ?
#
loop_
_entity_poly.entity_id
_entity_poly.type
_entity_poly.pdbx_seq_one_letter_code
_entity_poly.pdbx_strand_id
1 'polypeptide(L)'
;MPTFLFLGSGEFEPWSTEVETIALAGAVGDGSVAILPTASAAEGDHVFERWGQMGLAHYRDDGVPAAVVPIKTPGDARRDEFIAAVEAASMVYFSGGKPSRLAGVLRDSPLLVAIHRALDRGAVYAGCSAGAMVASRVRDAGGRRGTSWLFGLGLVPHVSFGVHWDRAARIPGAQWWMTSRLPDDTWFVGIDEKTAILGDGVRWSVHGRGRVTLRGPGEDATYRAGERFETPSP
;
A
#
# COMPACT_ATOMS: atom_id res chain seq x y z
N MET A 1 -2.55 16.24 7.77
CA MET A 1 -1.62 15.12 7.94
C MET A 1 -1.93 14.11 6.85
N PRO A 2 -0.96 13.42 6.27
CA PRO A 2 -1.22 12.42 5.23
C PRO A 2 -2.12 11.30 5.77
N THR A 3 -2.92 10.71 4.91
CA THR A 3 -3.78 9.58 5.24
C THR A 3 -3.35 8.36 4.44
N PHE A 4 -3.13 7.24 5.13
CA PHE A 4 -2.71 5.98 4.55
C PHE A 4 -3.74 4.89 4.81
N LEU A 5 -4.05 4.11 3.78
CA LEU A 5 -4.87 2.91 3.85
C LEU A 5 -4.07 1.73 3.30
N PHE A 6 -3.70 0.77 4.16
CA PHE A 6 -2.95 -0.40 3.73
C PHE A 6 -3.74 -1.68 3.94
N LEU A 7 -3.82 -2.50 2.89
CA LEU A 7 -4.55 -3.76 2.88
C LEU A 7 -3.58 -4.94 2.75
N GLY A 8 -3.80 -5.98 3.54
CA GLY A 8 -3.02 -7.22 3.47
C GLY A 8 -3.29 -8.03 2.20
N SER A 9 -4.53 -8.03 1.73
CA SER A 9 -4.99 -8.63 0.45
C SER A 9 -6.46 -8.31 0.18
N GLY A 10 -6.98 -8.78 -0.96
CA GLY A 10 -8.40 -8.76 -1.28
C GLY A 10 -8.92 -7.37 -1.59
N GLU A 11 -8.06 -6.57 -2.27
CA GLU A 11 -8.44 -5.29 -2.83
C GLU A 11 -9.61 -5.42 -3.79
N PHE A 12 -10.44 -4.40 -3.84
CA PHE A 12 -11.61 -4.33 -4.71
C PHE A 12 -12.66 -5.42 -4.44
N GLU A 13 -12.60 -6.05 -3.26
CA GLU A 13 -13.65 -6.95 -2.79
C GLU A 13 -14.63 -6.20 -1.85
N PRO A 14 -15.90 -6.63 -1.73
CA PRO A 14 -16.92 -5.91 -0.92
C PRO A 14 -16.54 -5.66 0.54
N TRP A 15 -15.60 -6.40 1.12
CA TRP A 15 -15.17 -6.20 2.50
C TRP A 15 -14.41 -4.89 2.71
N SER A 16 -13.76 -4.36 1.66
CA SER A 16 -12.92 -3.14 1.76
C SER A 16 -13.72 -1.85 1.58
N THR A 17 -14.93 -1.91 1.03
CA THR A 17 -15.79 -0.74 0.75
C THR A 17 -15.95 0.18 1.95
N GLU A 18 -16.22 -0.39 3.14
CA GLU A 18 -16.43 0.42 4.35
C GLU A 18 -15.20 1.25 4.71
N VAL A 19 -14.01 0.62 4.77
CA VAL A 19 -12.77 1.32 5.14
C VAL A 19 -12.32 2.32 4.07
N GLU A 20 -12.55 2.01 2.80
CA GLU A 20 -12.27 2.92 1.68
C GLU A 20 -13.20 4.14 1.72
N THR A 21 -14.47 3.95 2.04
CA THR A 21 -15.44 5.05 2.25
C THR A 21 -15.01 5.94 3.41
N ILE A 22 -14.58 5.36 4.53
CA ILE A 22 -14.06 6.13 5.68
C ILE A 22 -12.83 6.94 5.27
N ALA A 23 -11.91 6.34 4.53
CA ALA A 23 -10.70 7.02 4.05
C ALA A 23 -11.02 8.17 3.10
N LEU A 24 -11.97 7.97 2.16
CA LEU A 24 -12.39 8.98 1.19
C LEU A 24 -13.17 10.13 1.83
N ALA A 25 -13.92 9.89 2.91
CA ALA A 25 -14.76 10.91 3.55
C ALA A 25 -13.97 12.14 4.05
N GLY A 26 -12.68 11.96 4.39
CA GLY A 26 -11.78 13.05 4.80
C GLY A 26 -10.77 13.48 3.72
N ALA A 27 -10.82 12.85 2.55
CA ALA A 27 -9.84 13.09 1.49
C ALA A 27 -10.04 14.41 0.75
N VAL A 28 -8.94 15.04 0.37
CA VAL A 28 -8.94 16.28 -0.42
C VAL A 28 -8.42 15.98 -1.83
N GLY A 29 -9.23 16.37 -2.83
CA GLY A 29 -8.94 16.18 -4.25
C GLY A 29 -10.19 16.45 -5.08
N ASP A 30 -10.26 15.86 -6.26
CA ASP A 30 -11.38 16.00 -7.21
C ASP A 30 -12.55 15.03 -6.95
N GLY A 31 -12.49 14.23 -5.89
CA GLY A 31 -13.46 13.19 -5.55
C GLY A 31 -13.20 11.85 -6.23
N SER A 32 -12.16 11.73 -7.04
CA SER A 32 -11.85 10.50 -7.79
C SER A 32 -10.80 9.63 -7.12
N VAL A 33 -10.76 8.36 -7.57
CA VAL A 33 -9.71 7.40 -7.24
C VAL A 33 -8.84 7.13 -8.48
N ALA A 34 -7.54 7.43 -8.38
CA ALA A 34 -6.55 7.02 -9.37
C ALA A 34 -6.07 5.59 -9.06
N ILE A 35 -6.41 4.62 -9.92
CA ILE A 35 -6.05 3.21 -9.77
C ILE A 35 -4.76 2.93 -10.54
N LEU A 36 -3.73 2.43 -9.85
CA LEU A 36 -2.42 2.15 -10.41
C LEU A 36 -2.05 0.66 -10.27
N PRO A 37 -2.33 -0.19 -11.26
CA PRO A 37 -1.93 -1.60 -11.25
C PRO A 37 -0.44 -1.83 -11.55
N THR A 38 0.40 -0.85 -11.31
CA THR A 38 1.83 -0.80 -11.67
C THR A 38 2.63 -2.01 -11.19
N ALA A 39 2.33 -2.52 -9.99
CA ALA A 39 3.02 -3.66 -9.41
C ALA A 39 2.86 -4.95 -10.25
N SER A 40 1.72 -5.11 -10.92
CA SER A 40 1.37 -6.28 -11.74
C SER A 40 1.87 -6.18 -13.20
N ALA A 41 2.39 -5.03 -13.63
CA ALA A 41 2.79 -4.81 -15.02
C ALA A 41 3.83 -5.82 -15.56
N ALA A 42 4.64 -6.42 -14.67
CA ALA A 42 5.60 -7.46 -15.06
C ALA A 42 4.97 -8.85 -15.27
N GLU A 43 3.69 -9.02 -14.94
CA GLU A 43 2.95 -10.28 -15.07
C GLU A 43 2.18 -10.37 -16.41
N GLY A 44 2.26 -9.32 -17.22
CA GLY A 44 1.65 -9.20 -18.53
C GLY A 44 0.44 -8.26 -18.55
N ASP A 45 0.11 -7.78 -19.74
CA ASP A 45 -0.93 -6.77 -19.93
C ASP A 45 -2.30 -7.24 -19.45
N HIS A 46 -2.64 -8.51 -19.66
CA HIS A 46 -3.91 -9.06 -19.22
C HIS A 46 -4.08 -9.06 -17.68
N VAL A 47 -2.99 -9.23 -16.92
CA VAL A 47 -3.04 -9.13 -15.45
C VAL A 47 -3.21 -7.68 -15.03
N PHE A 48 -2.44 -6.78 -15.63
CA PHE A 48 -2.53 -5.35 -15.40
C PHE A 48 -3.95 -4.81 -15.68
N GLU A 49 -4.49 -5.13 -16.84
CA GLU A 49 -5.84 -4.72 -17.25
C GLU A 49 -6.92 -5.30 -16.34
N ARG A 50 -6.80 -6.57 -15.96
CA ARG A 50 -7.72 -7.21 -15.02
C ARG A 50 -7.79 -6.44 -13.69
N TRP A 51 -6.66 -6.08 -13.10
CA TRP A 51 -6.65 -5.31 -11.85
C TRP A 51 -7.28 -3.92 -12.02
N GLY A 52 -6.98 -3.26 -13.14
CA GLY A 52 -7.61 -1.98 -13.46
C GLY A 52 -9.13 -2.09 -13.58
N GLN A 53 -9.64 -3.12 -14.31
CA GLN A 53 -11.08 -3.33 -14.47
C GLN A 53 -11.78 -3.73 -13.17
N MET A 54 -11.12 -4.53 -12.33
CA MET A 54 -11.67 -4.85 -10.99
C MET A 54 -11.86 -3.60 -10.15
N GLY A 55 -10.85 -2.71 -10.12
CA GLY A 55 -10.95 -1.46 -9.40
C GLY A 55 -12.03 -0.52 -9.96
N LEU A 56 -12.12 -0.38 -11.29
CA LEU A 56 -13.17 0.42 -11.92
C LEU A 56 -14.58 -0.11 -11.61
N ALA A 57 -14.76 -1.44 -11.61
CA ALA A 57 -16.03 -2.05 -11.27
C ALA A 57 -16.40 -1.78 -9.81
N HIS A 58 -15.46 -1.98 -8.88
CA HIS A 58 -15.65 -1.76 -7.45
C HIS A 58 -16.11 -0.33 -7.15
N TYR A 59 -15.36 0.67 -7.60
CA TYR A 59 -15.71 2.08 -7.34
C TYR A 59 -16.95 2.55 -8.08
N ARG A 60 -17.23 2.02 -9.28
CA ARG A 60 -18.50 2.29 -9.98
C ARG A 60 -19.70 1.78 -9.18
N ASP A 61 -19.60 0.57 -8.61
CA ASP A 61 -20.68 -0.03 -7.83
C ASP A 61 -20.91 0.75 -6.52
N ASP A 62 -19.88 1.39 -5.99
CA ASP A 62 -19.94 2.28 -4.82
C ASP A 62 -20.28 3.75 -5.19
N GLY A 63 -20.46 4.07 -6.48
CA GLY A 63 -20.78 5.42 -6.96
C GLY A 63 -19.63 6.43 -6.85
N VAL A 64 -18.38 5.95 -6.75
CA VAL A 64 -17.18 6.79 -6.64
C VAL A 64 -16.53 6.91 -8.02
N PRO A 65 -16.21 8.12 -8.51
CA PRO A 65 -15.46 8.31 -9.74
C PRO A 65 -14.07 7.64 -9.63
N ALA A 66 -13.69 6.88 -10.64
CA ALA A 66 -12.38 6.24 -10.65
C ALA A 66 -11.82 6.14 -12.07
N ALA A 67 -10.49 6.17 -12.19
CA ALA A 67 -9.78 6.00 -13.45
C ALA A 67 -8.52 5.15 -13.27
N VAL A 68 -8.23 4.30 -14.26
CA VAL A 68 -6.94 3.61 -14.32
C VAL A 68 -5.89 4.57 -14.88
N VAL A 69 -4.82 4.77 -14.13
CA VAL A 69 -3.63 5.49 -14.61
C VAL A 69 -2.60 4.44 -15.08
N PRO A 70 -2.38 4.28 -16.39
CA PRO A 70 -1.71 3.11 -16.96
C PRO A 70 -0.18 3.24 -16.89
N ILE A 71 0.38 3.27 -15.71
CA ILE A 71 1.82 3.37 -15.46
C ILE A 71 2.42 1.98 -15.38
N LYS A 72 3.17 1.60 -16.42
CA LYS A 72 3.84 0.30 -16.52
C LYS A 72 5.37 0.42 -16.45
N THR A 73 5.93 1.55 -16.84
CA THR A 73 7.37 1.77 -16.98
C THR A 73 7.84 3.05 -16.29
N PRO A 74 9.14 3.22 -16.00
CA PRO A 74 9.67 4.50 -15.51
C PRO A 74 9.42 5.68 -16.45
N GLY A 75 9.27 5.41 -17.76
CA GLY A 75 8.90 6.43 -18.75
C GLY A 75 7.49 6.96 -18.54
N ASP A 76 6.54 6.06 -18.23
CA ASP A 76 5.15 6.46 -17.96
C ASP A 76 5.05 7.35 -16.71
N ALA A 77 5.88 7.09 -15.70
CA ALA A 77 5.94 7.87 -14.46
C ALA A 77 6.48 9.31 -14.66
N ARG A 78 6.80 9.70 -15.90
CA ARG A 78 7.25 11.04 -16.29
C ARG A 78 6.28 11.75 -17.23
N ARG A 79 5.15 11.14 -17.56
CA ARG A 79 4.16 11.71 -18.47
C ARG A 79 3.26 12.68 -17.70
N ASP A 80 3.15 13.90 -18.20
CA ASP A 80 2.45 15.00 -17.53
C ASP A 80 0.98 14.68 -17.30
N GLU A 81 0.30 13.99 -18.23
CA GLU A 81 -1.10 13.61 -18.06
C GLU A 81 -1.31 12.63 -16.89
N PHE A 82 -0.38 11.70 -16.66
CA PHE A 82 -0.50 10.75 -15.53
C PHE A 82 -0.14 11.42 -14.20
N ILE A 83 0.83 12.32 -14.22
CA ILE A 83 1.21 13.14 -13.07
C ILE A 83 0.02 14.00 -12.65
N ALA A 84 -0.62 14.70 -13.59
CA ALA A 84 -1.78 15.53 -13.33
C ALA A 84 -2.97 14.72 -12.78
N ALA A 85 -3.24 13.54 -13.34
CA ALA A 85 -4.32 12.67 -12.87
C ALA A 85 -4.10 12.19 -11.43
N VAL A 86 -2.88 11.79 -11.08
CA VAL A 86 -2.53 11.37 -9.71
C VAL A 86 -2.54 12.56 -8.75
N GLU A 87 -2.06 13.72 -9.18
CA GLU A 87 -2.05 14.92 -8.33
C GLU A 87 -3.47 15.43 -8.06
N ALA A 88 -4.42 15.31 -8.98
CA ALA A 88 -5.80 15.74 -8.80
C ALA A 88 -6.62 14.82 -7.89
N ALA A 89 -6.35 13.51 -7.90
CA ALA A 89 -7.16 12.50 -7.25
C ALA A 89 -7.29 12.69 -5.73
N SER A 90 -8.43 12.29 -5.18
CA SER A 90 -8.67 12.22 -3.74
C SER A 90 -8.04 10.97 -3.11
N MET A 91 -7.87 9.90 -3.90
CA MET A 91 -7.16 8.69 -3.47
C MET A 91 -6.26 8.18 -4.60
N VAL A 92 -5.03 7.82 -4.24
CA VAL A 92 -4.08 7.16 -5.14
C VAL A 92 -3.93 5.71 -4.68
N TYR A 93 -4.47 4.77 -5.47
CA TYR A 93 -4.59 3.37 -5.09
C TYR A 93 -3.64 2.48 -5.88
N PHE A 94 -2.69 1.82 -5.20
CA PHE A 94 -1.78 0.83 -5.77
C PHE A 94 -2.24 -0.58 -5.46
N SER A 95 -2.58 -1.37 -6.48
CA SER A 95 -2.94 -2.78 -6.33
C SER A 95 -1.74 -3.69 -6.07
N GLY A 96 -2.01 -4.98 -5.87
CA GLY A 96 -1.00 -6.02 -5.65
C GLY A 96 -0.12 -6.34 -6.86
N GLY A 97 0.91 -7.15 -6.64
CA GLY A 97 1.90 -7.60 -7.61
C GLY A 97 3.31 -7.64 -7.03
N LYS A 98 4.31 -7.17 -7.77
CA LYS A 98 5.73 -7.19 -7.36
C LYS A 98 6.17 -5.85 -6.75
N PRO A 99 6.50 -5.79 -5.44
CA PRO A 99 6.91 -4.55 -4.78
C PRO A 99 8.17 -3.93 -5.40
N SER A 100 9.16 -4.74 -5.78
CA SER A 100 10.39 -4.27 -6.41
C SER A 100 10.13 -3.61 -7.78
N ARG A 101 9.14 -4.12 -8.53
CA ARG A 101 8.72 -3.50 -9.80
C ARG A 101 8.11 -2.13 -9.56
N LEU A 102 7.16 -2.04 -8.61
CA LEU A 102 6.50 -0.79 -8.27
C LEU A 102 7.52 0.26 -7.79
N ALA A 103 8.41 -0.11 -6.87
CA ALA A 103 9.48 0.76 -6.40
C ALA A 103 10.41 1.23 -7.53
N GLY A 104 10.77 0.31 -8.46
CA GLY A 104 11.65 0.63 -9.58
C GLY A 104 11.02 1.56 -10.63
N VAL A 105 9.70 1.53 -10.77
CA VAL A 105 8.98 2.44 -11.68
C VAL A 105 8.83 3.84 -11.07
N LEU A 106 8.56 3.93 -9.77
CA LEU A 106 8.23 5.20 -9.11
C LEU A 106 9.44 5.94 -8.55
N ARG A 107 10.51 5.22 -8.18
CA ARG A 107 11.69 5.85 -7.58
C ARG A 107 12.27 6.92 -8.49
N ASP A 108 12.63 8.05 -7.91
CA ASP A 108 13.24 9.19 -8.60
C ASP A 108 12.40 9.71 -9.79
N SER A 109 11.07 9.52 -9.72
CA SER A 109 10.15 9.98 -10.76
C SER A 109 9.40 11.24 -10.35
N PRO A 110 9.00 12.09 -11.32
CA PRO A 110 8.08 13.20 -11.07
C PRO A 110 6.74 12.74 -10.49
N LEU A 111 6.29 11.52 -10.84
CA LEU A 111 5.06 10.95 -10.28
C LEU A 111 5.15 10.73 -8.77
N LEU A 112 6.30 10.28 -8.24
CA LEU A 112 6.46 10.16 -6.79
C LEU A 112 6.37 11.52 -6.10
N VAL A 113 6.90 12.57 -6.73
CA VAL A 113 6.75 13.94 -6.23
C VAL A 113 5.27 14.37 -6.23
N ALA A 114 4.52 14.04 -7.27
CA ALA A 114 3.08 14.31 -7.35
C ALA A 114 2.29 13.56 -6.26
N ILE A 115 2.65 12.31 -5.97
CA ILE A 115 2.06 11.54 -4.86
C ILE A 115 2.30 12.26 -3.53
N HIS A 116 3.52 12.71 -3.24
CA HIS A 116 3.81 13.48 -2.03
C HIS A 116 2.97 14.76 -1.95
N ARG A 117 2.87 15.53 -3.03
CA ARG A 117 2.03 16.74 -3.08
C ARG A 117 0.56 16.45 -2.85
N ALA A 118 0.03 15.35 -3.44
CA ALA A 118 -1.33 14.92 -3.21
C ALA A 118 -1.58 14.59 -1.74
N LEU A 119 -0.68 13.86 -1.09
CA LEU A 119 -0.73 13.52 0.33
C LEU A 119 -0.63 14.77 1.23
N ASP A 120 0.26 15.71 0.91
CA ASP A 120 0.41 16.97 1.65
C ASP A 120 -0.86 17.83 1.56
N ARG A 121 -1.58 17.75 0.45
CA ARG A 121 -2.89 18.41 0.24
C ARG A 121 -4.00 17.73 1.06
N GLY A 122 -3.86 16.44 1.41
CA GLY A 122 -4.85 15.65 2.15
C GLY A 122 -5.51 14.54 1.32
N ALA A 123 -4.93 14.16 0.20
CA ALA A 123 -5.34 12.95 -0.51
C ALA A 123 -4.94 11.68 0.28
N VAL A 124 -5.55 10.55 -0.05
CA VAL A 124 -5.25 9.25 0.55
C VAL A 124 -4.27 8.48 -0.32
N TYR A 125 -3.22 7.92 0.28
CA TYR A 125 -2.49 6.82 -0.33
C TYR A 125 -3.13 5.49 0.10
N ALA A 126 -3.65 4.74 -0.84
CA ALA A 126 -4.13 3.39 -0.63
C ALA A 126 -3.19 2.38 -1.29
N GLY A 127 -2.91 1.29 -0.60
CA GLY A 127 -2.05 0.25 -1.15
C GLY A 127 -2.44 -1.14 -0.66
N CYS A 128 -2.58 -2.09 -1.58
CA CYS A 128 -2.80 -3.49 -1.24
C CYS A 128 -1.56 -4.31 -1.54
N SER A 129 -1.22 -5.25 -0.68
CA SER A 129 -0.11 -6.19 -0.86
C SER A 129 1.19 -5.45 -1.25
N ALA A 130 1.62 -5.52 -2.50
CA ALA A 130 2.79 -4.79 -2.99
C ALA A 130 2.68 -3.27 -2.78
N GLY A 131 1.49 -2.69 -2.97
CA GLY A 131 1.22 -1.27 -2.75
C GLY A 131 1.40 -0.85 -1.29
N ALA A 132 1.02 -1.71 -0.34
CA ALA A 132 1.27 -1.48 1.08
C ALA A 132 2.78 -1.59 1.41
N MET A 133 3.42 -2.67 0.96
CA MET A 133 4.83 -2.93 1.24
C MET A 133 5.73 -1.79 0.78
N VAL A 134 5.49 -1.26 -0.43
CA VAL A 134 6.37 -0.27 -1.05
C VAL A 134 6.30 1.10 -0.38
N ALA A 135 5.25 1.39 0.39
CA ALA A 135 5.13 2.66 1.11
C ALA A 135 6.28 2.90 2.11
N SER A 136 6.93 1.84 2.55
CA SER A 136 7.99 1.87 3.55
C SER A 136 9.29 1.18 3.07
N ARG A 137 9.95 0.43 3.95
CA ARG A 137 11.08 -0.43 3.62
C ARG A 137 10.58 -1.80 3.16
N VAL A 138 11.09 -2.29 2.05
CA VAL A 138 10.70 -3.58 1.46
C VAL A 138 11.86 -4.56 1.55
N ARG A 139 11.59 -5.79 2.00
CA ARG A 139 12.56 -6.87 1.89
C ARG A 139 12.51 -7.48 0.49
N ASP A 140 13.64 -7.42 -0.23
CA ASP A 140 13.74 -8.03 -1.56
C ASP A 140 14.03 -9.54 -1.45
N ALA A 141 13.11 -10.34 -1.98
CA ALA A 141 13.28 -11.79 -2.08
C ALA A 141 14.00 -12.22 -3.37
N GLY A 142 14.26 -11.29 -4.29
CA GLY A 142 14.72 -11.59 -5.66
C GLY A 142 16.22 -11.49 -5.89
N GLY A 143 17.01 -11.13 -4.92
CA GLY A 143 18.47 -10.97 -5.09
C GLY A 143 19.24 -12.29 -5.01
N ARG A 144 20.13 -12.53 -5.98
CA ARG A 144 21.04 -13.70 -6.02
C ARG A 144 22.00 -13.82 -4.82
N ARG A 145 22.06 -12.83 -3.92
CA ARG A 145 22.98 -12.73 -2.77
C ARG A 145 22.27 -12.45 -1.44
N GLY A 146 21.08 -12.97 -1.27
CA GLY A 146 20.41 -12.84 0.01
C GLY A 146 19.68 -11.51 0.17
N THR A 147 18.81 -11.53 1.04
CA THR A 147 17.84 -10.59 1.50
C THR A 147 18.43 -9.23 1.85
N SER A 148 18.39 -8.29 0.94
CA SER A 148 18.63 -6.88 1.24
C SER A 148 17.31 -6.16 1.51
N TRP A 149 17.32 -5.23 2.46
CA TRP A 149 16.25 -4.28 2.62
C TRP A 149 16.35 -3.23 1.52
N LEU A 150 15.30 -3.10 0.72
CA LEU A 150 15.18 -2.01 -0.24
C LEU A 150 14.37 -0.87 0.39
N PHE A 151 14.82 0.35 0.18
CA PHE A 151 13.97 1.50 0.41
C PHE A 151 12.84 1.47 -0.62
N GLY A 152 11.60 1.48 -0.16
CA GLY A 152 10.43 1.69 -1.00
C GLY A 152 10.28 3.15 -1.40
N LEU A 153 9.09 3.71 -1.23
CA LEU A 153 8.78 5.10 -1.58
C LEU A 153 9.08 6.10 -0.43
N GLY A 154 9.40 5.60 0.76
CA GLY A 154 9.73 6.44 1.92
C GLY A 154 8.54 7.22 2.51
N LEU A 155 7.31 6.78 2.26
CA LEU A 155 6.09 7.44 2.76
C LEU A 155 5.92 7.21 4.27
N VAL A 156 6.27 6.00 4.75
CA VAL A 156 6.25 5.63 6.18
C VAL A 156 7.57 4.93 6.51
N PRO A 157 8.69 5.68 6.61
CA PRO A 157 10.05 5.11 6.58
C PRO A 157 10.43 4.29 7.82
N HIS A 158 9.77 4.51 8.95
CA HIS A 158 10.03 3.83 10.23
C HIS A 158 9.22 2.54 10.41
N VAL A 159 8.42 2.14 9.40
CA VAL A 159 7.61 0.90 9.42
C VAL A 159 8.06 -0.02 8.30
N SER A 160 7.92 -1.32 8.49
CA SER A 160 7.97 -2.35 7.45
C SER A 160 6.66 -3.12 7.45
N PHE A 161 5.98 -3.20 6.30
CA PHE A 161 4.71 -3.91 6.19
C PHE A 161 4.91 -5.33 5.67
N GLY A 162 4.41 -6.31 6.44
CA GLY A 162 4.27 -7.69 6.03
C GLY A 162 2.81 -7.98 5.68
N VAL A 163 2.55 -8.35 4.44
CA VAL A 163 1.19 -8.63 3.95
C VAL A 163 0.95 -10.13 3.85
N HIS A 164 -0.32 -10.57 3.70
CA HIS A 164 -0.69 -11.99 3.75
C HIS A 164 -0.12 -12.69 4.99
N TRP A 165 -0.16 -12.00 6.13
CA TRP A 165 0.59 -12.42 7.31
C TRP A 165 0.11 -13.75 7.90
N ASP A 166 -1.19 -14.00 7.88
CA ASP A 166 -1.80 -15.27 8.26
C ASP A 166 -1.40 -16.43 7.32
N ARG A 167 -1.20 -16.16 6.02
CA ARG A 167 -0.68 -17.16 5.07
C ARG A 167 0.81 -17.41 5.31
N ALA A 168 1.58 -16.37 5.57
CA ALA A 168 2.99 -16.51 5.91
C ALA A 168 3.20 -17.40 7.15
N ALA A 169 2.28 -17.35 8.12
CA ALA A 169 2.30 -18.21 9.30
C ALA A 169 2.19 -19.73 8.98
N ARG A 170 1.60 -20.08 7.84
CA ARG A 170 1.45 -21.47 7.38
C ARG A 170 2.69 -22.02 6.67
N ILE A 171 3.63 -21.15 6.35
CA ILE A 171 4.88 -21.52 5.66
C ILE A 171 6.01 -21.52 6.69
N PRO A 172 6.64 -22.69 6.99
CA PRO A 172 7.71 -22.75 7.97
C PRO A 172 8.83 -21.74 7.69
N GLY A 173 9.16 -20.92 8.69
CA GLY A 173 10.20 -19.92 8.61
C GLY A 173 9.86 -18.64 7.85
N ALA A 174 8.70 -18.52 7.16
CA ALA A 174 8.39 -17.35 6.36
C ALA A 174 8.25 -16.08 7.23
N GLN A 175 7.52 -16.14 8.33
CA GLN A 175 7.38 -15.00 9.24
C GLN A 175 8.73 -14.59 9.85
N TRP A 176 9.53 -15.57 10.29
CA TRP A 176 10.88 -15.30 10.76
C TRP A 176 11.74 -14.64 9.67
N TRP A 177 11.68 -15.15 8.45
CA TRP A 177 12.41 -14.55 7.33
C TRP A 177 11.98 -13.11 7.06
N MET A 178 10.67 -12.82 7.11
CA MET A 178 10.13 -11.46 6.89
C MET A 178 10.53 -10.48 7.99
N THR A 179 10.73 -10.94 9.22
CA THR A 179 11.08 -10.08 10.36
C THR A 179 12.56 -10.15 10.74
N SER A 180 13.31 -11.17 10.27
CA SER A 180 14.72 -11.28 10.60
C SER A 180 15.54 -10.12 10.04
N ARG A 181 16.43 -9.56 10.86
CA ARG A 181 17.28 -8.43 10.51
C ARG A 181 16.48 -7.15 10.15
N LEU A 182 15.32 -6.93 10.78
CA LEU A 182 14.74 -5.62 10.82
C LEU A 182 15.76 -4.66 11.44
N PRO A 183 15.92 -3.44 10.91
CA PRO A 183 16.67 -2.40 11.61
C PRO A 183 16.05 -2.16 13.00
N ASP A 184 16.89 -1.92 14.02
CA ASP A 184 16.46 -1.82 15.42
C ASP A 184 15.43 -0.69 15.67
N ASP A 185 15.42 0.32 14.78
CA ASP A 185 14.53 1.49 14.79
C ASP A 185 13.25 1.30 13.96
N THR A 186 12.96 0.09 13.49
CA THR A 186 11.87 -0.16 12.54
C THR A 186 10.76 -0.99 13.18
N TRP A 187 9.54 -0.48 13.13
CA TRP A 187 8.34 -1.25 13.43
C TRP A 187 8.04 -2.23 12.29
N PHE A 188 7.61 -3.42 12.65
CA PHE A 188 7.03 -4.37 11.69
C PHE A 188 5.54 -4.49 11.93
N VAL A 189 4.74 -4.31 10.88
CA VAL A 189 3.30 -4.43 10.89
C VAL A 189 2.87 -5.54 9.93
N GLY A 190 2.53 -6.70 10.48
CA GLY A 190 2.01 -7.86 9.74
C GLY A 190 0.50 -7.73 9.56
N ILE A 191 0.00 -7.65 8.33
CA ILE A 191 -1.43 -7.48 8.01
C ILE A 191 -1.94 -8.78 7.40
N ASP A 192 -2.94 -9.40 8.01
CA ASP A 192 -3.60 -10.61 7.52
C ASP A 192 -4.38 -10.35 6.23
N GLU A 193 -4.74 -11.41 5.52
CA GLU A 193 -5.64 -11.30 4.37
C GLU A 193 -7.00 -10.70 4.76
N LYS A 194 -7.61 -9.92 3.86
CA LYS A 194 -8.89 -9.22 4.06
C LYS A 194 -8.91 -8.37 5.33
N THR A 195 -7.78 -7.73 5.60
CA THR A 195 -7.57 -6.85 6.75
C THR A 195 -6.87 -5.59 6.26
N ALA A 196 -7.25 -4.46 6.83
CA ALA A 196 -6.67 -3.17 6.51
C ALA A 196 -6.29 -2.39 7.77
N ILE A 197 -5.36 -1.48 7.63
CA ILE A 197 -5.06 -0.42 8.58
C ILE A 197 -5.27 0.93 7.91
N LEU A 198 -5.92 1.84 8.64
CA LEU A 198 -6.14 3.22 8.22
C LEU A 198 -5.52 4.15 9.26
N GLY A 199 -4.71 5.12 8.82
CA GLY A 199 -4.03 6.00 9.76
C GLY A 199 -3.22 7.12 9.13
N ASP A 200 -2.46 7.82 9.97
CA ASP A 200 -1.66 9.01 9.60
C ASP A 200 -0.15 8.72 9.43
N GLY A 201 0.22 7.44 9.49
CA GLY A 201 1.62 7.00 9.45
C GLY A 201 2.18 6.69 10.84
N VAL A 202 1.53 7.12 11.90
CA VAL A 202 1.89 6.86 13.31
C VAL A 202 0.75 6.17 14.05
N ARG A 203 -0.46 6.69 13.94
CA ARG A 203 -1.67 6.17 14.59
C ARG A 203 -2.51 5.42 13.57
N TRP A 204 -2.91 4.21 13.93
CA TRP A 204 -3.60 3.29 13.06
C TRP A 204 -4.88 2.74 13.68
N SER A 205 -5.90 2.54 12.88
CA SER A 205 -7.09 1.76 13.21
C SER A 205 -7.15 0.51 12.35
N VAL A 206 -7.60 -0.61 12.91
CA VAL A 206 -7.69 -1.90 12.24
C VAL A 206 -9.11 -2.13 11.73
N HIS A 207 -9.22 -2.59 10.48
CA HIS A 207 -10.47 -2.88 9.79
C HIS A 207 -10.43 -4.24 9.10
N GLY A 208 -11.59 -4.83 8.81
CA GLY A 208 -11.71 -6.09 8.07
C GLY A 208 -11.87 -7.31 8.96
N ARG A 209 -11.33 -8.47 8.54
CA ARG A 209 -11.71 -9.77 9.10
C ARG A 209 -10.62 -10.48 9.89
N GLY A 210 -9.36 -10.21 9.61
CA GLY A 210 -8.19 -10.85 10.23
C GLY A 210 -7.62 -10.01 11.36
N ARG A 211 -6.32 -10.06 11.48
CA ARG A 211 -5.55 -9.42 12.56
C ARG A 211 -4.40 -8.61 12.00
N VAL A 212 -3.91 -7.71 12.82
CA VAL A 212 -2.64 -7.00 12.62
C VAL A 212 -1.69 -7.43 13.72
N THR A 213 -0.49 -7.88 13.35
CA THR A 213 0.59 -8.19 14.28
C THR A 213 1.60 -7.05 14.26
N LEU A 214 1.78 -6.41 15.39
CA LEU A 214 2.81 -5.38 15.61
C LEU A 214 4.04 -6.02 16.26
N ARG A 215 5.23 -5.71 15.74
CA ARG A 215 6.51 -6.02 16.38
C ARG A 215 7.43 -4.81 16.27
N GLY A 216 8.10 -4.46 17.36
CA GLY A 216 8.97 -3.33 17.34
C GLY A 216 9.71 -3.10 18.65
N PRO A 217 10.31 -1.92 18.86
CA PRO A 217 11.10 -1.63 20.04
C PRO A 217 10.30 -1.81 21.33
N GLY A 218 10.45 -2.99 21.95
CA GLY A 218 9.85 -3.30 23.25
C GLY A 218 8.37 -3.73 23.21
N GLU A 219 7.76 -3.93 22.03
CA GLU A 219 6.36 -4.34 21.92
C GLU A 219 6.15 -5.44 20.87
N ASP A 220 5.46 -6.50 21.30
CA ASP A 220 4.87 -7.54 20.44
C ASP A 220 3.38 -7.64 20.78
N ALA A 221 2.51 -7.24 19.85
CA ALA A 221 1.07 -7.20 20.10
C ALA A 221 0.28 -7.63 18.86
N THR A 222 -0.99 -7.96 19.06
CA THR A 222 -1.91 -8.33 17.99
C THR A 222 -3.23 -7.58 18.16
N TYR A 223 -3.69 -6.97 17.07
CA TYR A 223 -4.89 -6.12 17.05
C TYR A 223 -5.93 -6.69 16.09
N ARG A 224 -7.21 -6.43 16.36
CA ARG A 224 -8.36 -6.83 15.54
C ARG A 224 -9.16 -5.62 15.09
N ALA A 225 -10.10 -5.84 14.19
CA ALA A 225 -11.00 -4.80 13.71
C ALA A 225 -11.64 -4.02 14.88
N GLY A 226 -11.64 -2.69 14.77
CA GLY A 226 -12.09 -1.76 15.81
C GLY A 226 -11.00 -1.33 16.81
N GLU A 227 -9.88 -2.06 16.89
CA GLU A 227 -8.77 -1.70 17.78
C GLU A 227 -7.81 -0.71 17.09
N ARG A 228 -6.97 -0.07 17.89
CA ARG A 228 -6.00 0.93 17.45
C ARG A 228 -4.62 0.63 18.01
N PHE A 229 -3.60 1.04 17.27
CA PHE A 229 -2.20 0.94 17.71
C PHE A 229 -1.39 2.12 17.17
N GLU A 230 -0.18 2.27 17.68
CA GLU A 230 0.75 3.31 17.26
C GLU A 230 2.09 2.72 16.83
N THR A 231 2.72 3.39 15.87
CA THR A 231 4.09 3.14 15.43
C THR A 231 4.84 4.47 15.49
N PRO A 232 5.21 4.95 16.68
CA PRO A 232 5.90 6.23 16.80
C PRO A 232 7.23 6.23 16.03
N SER A 233 7.56 7.37 15.43
CA SER A 233 8.89 7.56 14.86
C SER A 233 9.93 7.58 15.98
N PRO A 234 11.10 6.96 15.77
CA PRO A 234 12.17 6.97 16.72
C PRO A 234 12.72 8.37 17.00
#